data_0f29e3ee4e81ea69746ec60e1da53d50
#
_entry.id   0f29e3ee4e81ea69746ec60e1da53d50
#
_cell.length_a   1.000
_cell.length_b   1.000
_cell.length_c   1.000
_cell.angle_alpha   90.00
_cell.angle_beta   90.00
_cell.angle_gamma   90.00
#
_symmetry.space_group_name_H-M   'P 1'
#
loop_
_entity.id
_entity.type
_entity.pdbx_description
1 polymer ?
#
loop_
_entity_poly.entity_id
_entity_poly.type
_entity_poly.pdbx_seq_one_letter_code
_entity_poly.pdbx_strand_id
1 'polypeptide(L)'
;MKEKSTRPPSLTVVGEGPENGLKPPRKLGPAGASLWARIQAEFAITDVGGVELLCLACQALDRAEALADAIARDGEVIHTRAGVPKTHPAVRDELQCRAFAAKMLQKLGVTDEPLKSIGRPPRGY
;
A
#
# COMPACT_ATOMS: atom_id res chain seq x y z
N MET A 1 8.53 -19.01 37.16
CA MET A 1 8.58 -18.81 36.74
C MET A 1 8.50 -18.71 35.76
N LYS A 2 8.43 -18.71 35.88
CA LYS A 2 8.35 -18.45 35.17
C LYS A 2 8.11 -18.44 34.06
N GLU A 3 7.93 -18.46 34.03
CA GLU A 3 7.74 -18.32 33.25
C GLU A 3 7.43 -18.19 32.22
N LYS A 4 7.17 -18.31 32.66
CA LYS A 4 6.88 -18.00 31.92
C LYS A 4 6.72 -17.87 30.86
N SER A 5 6.70 -18.02 31.18
CA SER A 5 6.62 -17.74 30.40
C SER A 5 6.44 -17.69 29.34
N THR A 6 6.25 -17.98 29.60
CA THR A 6 6.19 -17.85 28.84
C THR A 6 5.87 -17.82 27.78
N ARG A 7 5.55 -18.02 27.99
CA ARG A 7 5.22 -17.85 27.25
C ARG A 7 5.02 -17.54 26.31
N PRO A 8 4.92 -17.72 26.41
CA PRO A 8 4.67 -17.28 25.60
C PRO A 8 4.41 -16.88 24.58
N PRO A 9 4.38 -17.00 24.85
CA PRO A 9 4.20 -16.45 24.04
C PRO A 9 3.77 -16.08 23.06
N SER A 10 3.58 -16.16 23.26
CA SER A 10 3.33 -15.68 22.62
C SER A 10 2.77 -15.30 21.90
N LEU A 11 2.33 -15.53 22.32
CA LEU A 11 1.87 -15.07 21.95
C LEU A 11 1.53 -14.52 21.27
N THR A 12 1.47 -14.59 21.49
CA THR A 12 1.30 -13.97 21.09
C THR A 12 1.04 -13.40 20.33
N VAL A 13 0.83 -13.42 20.46
CA VAL A 13 0.70 -12.84 19.97
C VAL A 13 0.23 -12.53 19.36
N VAL A 14 -0.14 -12.58 19.49
CA VAL A 14 -0.56 -12.29 19.14
C VAL A 14 -1.00 -11.55 18.78
N GLY A 15 -1.11 -11.53 18.97
CA GLY A 15 -1.65 -10.93 18.97
C GLY A 15 -1.69 -10.01 18.24
N GLU A 16 -1.45 -9.67 17.88
CA GLU A 16 -1.35 -8.86 17.29
C GLU A 16 -1.93 -8.92 16.25
N GLY A 17 -2.16 -9.12 16.15
CA GLY A 17 -2.53 -9.08 15.19
C GLY A 17 -3.43 -9.71 14.59
N PRO A 18 -3.66 -9.60 13.81
CA PRO A 18 -4.55 -10.10 13.11
C PRO A 18 -4.40 -11.40 13.16
N GLU A 19 -5.08 -11.92 13.43
CA GLU A 19 -5.05 -13.08 13.57
C GLU A 19 -4.53 -13.73 12.45
N ASN A 20 -4.69 -13.39 11.46
CA ASN A 20 -4.23 -14.07 10.42
C ASN A 20 -2.90 -13.82 10.48
N GLY A 21 -2.60 -12.93 11.19
CA GLY A 21 -1.33 -12.74 11.46
C GLY A 21 -0.25 -12.68 10.50
N LEU A 22 -0.48 -12.57 9.32
CA LEU A 22 0.58 -12.55 8.43
C LEU A 22 1.20 -11.20 8.46
N LYS A 23 2.47 -11.10 8.66
CA LYS A 23 3.12 -9.85 8.68
C LYS A 23 3.65 -9.50 7.33
N PRO A 24 3.79 -8.22 7.01
CA PRO A 24 4.34 -7.84 5.72
C PRO A 24 5.78 -8.30 5.62
N PRO A 25 6.19 -8.74 4.47
CA PRO A 25 7.56 -9.22 4.28
C PRO A 25 8.61 -8.13 4.41
N ARG A 26 8.22 -6.88 4.28
CA ARG A 26 9.16 -5.78 4.42
C ARG A 26 8.53 -4.73 5.31
N LYS A 27 9.33 -3.88 5.87
CA LYS A 27 8.85 -2.87 6.75
C LYS A 27 7.98 -1.87 6.03
N LEU A 28 6.90 -1.47 6.63
CA LEU A 28 5.98 -0.51 6.05
C LEU A 28 5.89 0.71 6.96
N GLY A 29 5.62 1.84 6.34
CA GLY A 29 5.35 3.05 7.10
C GLY A 29 3.91 3.06 7.58
N PRO A 30 3.47 4.15 8.19
CA PRO A 30 2.14 4.18 8.79
C PRO A 30 1.01 3.94 7.81
N ALA A 31 1.07 4.57 6.63
CA ALA A 31 -0.02 4.42 5.67
C ALA A 31 -0.03 3.00 5.10
N GLY A 32 1.14 2.50 4.77
CA GLY A 32 1.23 1.15 4.22
C GLY A 32 0.83 0.10 5.23
N ALA A 33 1.23 0.29 6.48
CA ALA A 33 0.89 -0.67 7.52
C ALA A 33 -0.62 -0.67 7.75
N SER A 34 -1.23 0.49 7.69
CA SER A 34 -2.67 0.58 7.85
C SER A 34 -3.39 -0.12 6.72
N LEU A 35 -2.93 0.10 5.50
CA LEU A 35 -3.55 -0.55 4.35
C LEU A 35 -3.38 -2.06 4.44
N TRP A 36 -2.19 -2.50 4.82
CA TRP A 36 -1.91 -3.93 4.97
C TRP A 36 -2.90 -4.55 5.95
N ALA A 37 -3.05 -3.91 7.12
CA ALA A 37 -3.92 -4.46 8.14
C ALA A 37 -5.36 -4.54 7.70
N ARG A 38 -5.82 -3.48 7.01
CA ARG A 38 -7.21 -3.46 6.58
C ARG A 38 -7.50 -4.51 5.51
N ILE A 39 -6.58 -4.66 4.55
CA ILE A 39 -6.79 -5.63 3.49
C ILE A 39 -6.71 -7.04 4.07
N GLN A 40 -5.74 -7.29 4.94
CA GLN A 40 -5.62 -8.62 5.50
C GLN A 40 -6.80 -8.98 6.39
N ALA A 41 -7.36 -8.01 7.08
CA ALA A 41 -8.52 -8.27 7.90
C ALA A 41 -9.71 -8.68 7.06
N GLU A 42 -9.82 -8.12 5.88
CA GLU A 42 -10.94 -8.42 5.05
C GLU A 42 -10.73 -9.59 4.11
N PHE A 43 -9.57 -9.76 3.57
CA PHE A 43 -9.30 -10.75 2.55
C PHE A 43 -8.39 -11.90 2.95
N ALA A 44 -7.67 -11.75 4.03
CA ALA A 44 -6.79 -12.81 4.53
C ALA A 44 -5.91 -13.41 3.44
N ILE A 45 -5.15 -12.57 2.77
CA ILE A 45 -4.29 -13.01 1.70
C ILE A 45 -3.07 -13.71 2.27
N THR A 46 -2.86 -14.95 1.87
CA THR A 46 -1.74 -15.72 2.41
C THR A 46 -0.81 -16.29 1.37
N ASP A 47 -1.20 -16.32 0.10
CA ASP A 47 -0.32 -16.87 -0.92
C ASP A 47 0.83 -15.93 -1.21
N VAL A 48 1.96 -16.47 -1.53
CA VAL A 48 3.16 -15.67 -1.71
C VAL A 48 2.98 -14.56 -2.73
N GLY A 49 2.40 -14.85 -3.85
CA GLY A 49 2.22 -13.83 -4.87
C GLY A 49 1.31 -12.71 -4.42
N GLY A 50 0.23 -13.06 -3.75
CA GLY A 50 -0.69 -12.05 -3.25
C GLY A 50 -0.06 -11.21 -2.17
N VAL A 51 0.69 -11.84 -1.29
CA VAL A 51 1.37 -11.12 -0.23
C VAL A 51 2.36 -10.12 -0.82
N GLU A 52 3.09 -10.51 -1.85
CA GLU A 52 4.04 -9.61 -2.47
C GLU A 52 3.33 -8.46 -3.17
N LEU A 53 2.24 -8.73 -3.88
CA LEU A 53 1.51 -7.65 -4.54
C LEU A 53 0.97 -6.67 -3.50
N LEU A 54 0.46 -7.19 -2.40
CA LEU A 54 -0.07 -6.32 -1.37
C LEU A 54 1.06 -5.49 -0.75
N CYS A 55 2.21 -6.11 -0.53
CA CYS A 55 3.32 -5.39 0.06
C CYS A 55 3.79 -4.27 -0.87
N LEU A 56 3.84 -4.54 -2.18
CA LEU A 56 4.24 -3.52 -3.14
C LEU A 56 3.24 -2.36 -3.15
N ALA A 57 1.96 -2.66 -3.05
CA ALA A 57 0.96 -1.61 -2.99
C ALA A 57 1.14 -0.76 -1.75
N CYS A 58 1.39 -1.41 -0.63
CA CYS A 58 1.56 -0.69 0.63
C CYS A 58 2.82 0.16 0.63
N GLN A 59 3.89 -0.34 0.04
CA GLN A 59 5.12 0.44 -0.05
C GLN A 59 4.93 1.64 -0.97
N ALA A 60 4.20 1.46 -2.05
CA ALA A 60 3.93 2.57 -2.97
C ALA A 60 3.10 3.63 -2.28
N LEU A 61 2.15 3.22 -1.46
CA LEU A 61 1.33 4.18 -0.74
C LEU A 61 2.20 4.97 0.25
N ASP A 62 3.09 4.29 0.95
CA ASP A 62 3.98 4.99 1.88
C ASP A 62 4.84 6.00 1.15
N ARG A 63 5.33 5.64 -0.03
CA ARG A 63 6.13 6.57 -0.80
C ARG A 63 5.30 7.76 -1.26
N ALA A 64 4.05 7.50 -1.66
CA ALA A 64 3.17 8.57 -2.08
C ALA A 64 2.91 9.54 -0.94
N GLU A 65 2.76 9.02 0.27
CA GLU A 65 2.52 9.88 1.42
C GLU A 65 3.75 10.74 1.72
N ALA A 66 4.94 10.18 1.59
CA ALA A 66 6.16 10.94 1.81
C ALA A 66 6.30 12.04 0.74
N LEU A 67 5.93 11.72 -0.49
CA LEU A 67 6.01 12.72 -1.55
C LEU A 67 4.97 13.82 -1.33
N ALA A 68 3.79 13.44 -0.86
CA ALA A 68 2.75 14.42 -0.55
C ALA A 68 3.23 15.37 0.55
N ASP A 69 3.94 14.84 1.54
CA ASP A 69 4.46 15.67 2.61
C ASP A 69 5.51 16.65 2.07
N ALA A 70 6.33 16.21 1.14
CA ALA A 70 7.32 17.08 0.54
C ALA A 70 6.65 18.21 -0.24
N ILE A 71 5.59 17.88 -0.95
CA ILE A 71 4.87 18.89 -1.71
C ILE A 71 4.22 19.88 -0.76
N ALA A 72 3.66 19.40 0.35
CA ALA A 72 3.02 20.28 1.30
C ALA A 72 4.03 21.23 1.92
N ARG A 73 5.24 20.74 2.13
CA ARG A 73 6.26 21.56 2.72
C ARG A 73 6.80 22.58 1.75
N ASP A 74 7.00 22.20 0.50
CA ASP A 74 7.62 23.05 -0.50
C ASP A 74 6.66 23.82 -1.38
N GLY A 75 5.41 23.41 -1.44
CA GLY A 75 4.44 24.02 -2.35
C GLY A 75 4.44 23.30 -3.69
N GLU A 76 3.30 23.30 -4.34
CA GLU A 76 3.18 22.60 -5.62
C GLU A 76 3.95 23.30 -6.74
N VAL A 77 4.20 24.57 -6.59
CA VAL A 77 4.93 25.31 -7.58
C VAL A 77 6.22 25.77 -6.94
N ILE A 78 7.33 25.44 -7.53
CA ILE A 78 8.62 25.89 -7.03
C ILE A 78 9.24 26.73 -8.12
N HIS A 79 10.31 27.41 -7.81
CA HIS A 79 10.96 28.24 -8.77
C HIS A 79 12.37 27.77 -9.02
N THR A 80 12.79 27.83 -10.28
CA THR A 80 14.13 27.41 -10.63
C THR A 80 15.08 28.51 -10.20
N ARG A 81 16.36 28.27 -10.33
CA ARG A 81 17.35 29.21 -10.00
C ARG A 81 17.14 30.49 -10.76
N ALA A 82 16.63 30.43 -11.96
CA ALA A 82 16.37 31.61 -12.75
C ALA A 82 15.05 32.27 -12.38
N GLY A 83 14.36 31.75 -11.40
CA GLY A 83 13.09 32.33 -11.00
C GLY A 83 11.89 31.88 -11.77
N VAL A 84 12.06 30.89 -12.63
CA VAL A 84 10.96 30.41 -13.45
C VAL A 84 10.09 29.44 -12.64
N PRO A 85 8.79 29.64 -12.60
CA PRO A 85 7.93 28.73 -11.85
C PRO A 85 7.85 27.38 -12.54
N LYS A 86 7.76 26.34 -11.75
CA LYS A 86 7.62 25.04 -12.31
C LYS A 86 6.95 24.14 -11.27
N THR A 87 6.28 23.10 -11.75
CA THR A 87 5.60 22.17 -10.84
C THR A 87 6.64 21.40 -10.03
N HIS A 88 6.37 21.23 -8.77
CA HIS A 88 7.25 20.45 -7.91
C HIS A 88 7.37 19.06 -8.53
N PRO A 89 8.56 18.53 -8.69
CA PRO A 89 8.74 17.24 -9.34
C PRO A 89 8.03 16.10 -8.61
N ALA A 90 7.85 16.22 -7.33
CA ALA A 90 7.21 15.15 -6.57
C ALA A 90 5.73 15.00 -6.91
N VAL A 91 5.11 16.00 -7.55
CA VAL A 91 3.70 15.90 -7.88
C VAL A 91 3.46 14.73 -8.83
N ARG A 92 4.27 14.65 -9.86
CA ARG A 92 4.11 13.58 -10.80
C ARG A 92 4.43 12.24 -10.15
N ASP A 93 5.49 12.21 -9.37
CA ASP A 93 5.92 10.96 -8.75
C ASP A 93 4.88 10.47 -7.75
N GLU A 94 4.27 11.39 -7.03
CA GLU A 94 3.23 11.00 -6.09
C GLU A 94 2.07 10.34 -6.83
N LEU A 95 1.63 10.95 -7.93
CA LEU A 95 0.52 10.39 -8.68
C LEU A 95 0.88 9.02 -9.25
N GLN A 96 2.12 8.86 -9.69
CA GLN A 96 2.54 7.57 -10.21
C GLN A 96 2.55 6.50 -9.13
N CYS A 97 2.97 6.86 -7.93
CA CYS A 97 2.98 5.89 -6.84
C CYS A 97 1.56 5.50 -6.47
N ARG A 98 0.63 6.45 -6.45
CA ARG A 98 -0.74 6.12 -6.12
C ARG A 98 -1.38 5.26 -7.22
N ALA A 99 -1.06 5.55 -8.48
CA ALA A 99 -1.57 4.75 -9.58
C ALA A 99 -1.01 3.34 -9.52
N PHE A 100 0.26 3.20 -9.15
CA PHE A 100 0.87 1.89 -9.03
C PHE A 100 0.19 1.10 -7.91
N ALA A 101 -0.06 1.74 -6.78
CA ALA A 101 -0.72 1.06 -5.67
C ALA A 101 -2.10 0.59 -6.10
N ALA A 102 -2.84 1.43 -6.79
CA ALA A 102 -4.16 1.06 -7.25
C ALA A 102 -4.10 -0.12 -8.22
N LYS A 103 -3.10 -0.10 -9.10
CA LYS A 103 -2.96 -1.18 -10.04
C LYS A 103 -2.63 -2.50 -9.34
N MET A 104 -1.80 -2.46 -8.33
CA MET A 104 -1.48 -3.67 -7.62
C MET A 104 -2.70 -4.21 -6.89
N LEU A 105 -3.51 -3.32 -6.31
CA LEU A 105 -4.72 -3.75 -5.65
C LEU A 105 -5.71 -4.34 -6.64
N GLN A 106 -5.75 -3.80 -7.85
CA GLN A 106 -6.60 -4.33 -8.84
C GLN A 106 -6.14 -5.72 -9.25
N LYS A 107 -4.84 -5.94 -9.38
CA LYS A 107 -4.33 -7.25 -9.72
C LYS A 107 -4.62 -8.25 -8.63
N LEU A 108 -4.70 -7.79 -7.38
CA LEU A 108 -5.02 -8.68 -6.30
C LEU A 108 -6.50 -9.03 -6.30
N GLY A 109 -7.32 -8.25 -6.96
CA GLY A 109 -8.75 -8.48 -6.97
C GLY A 109 -9.45 -8.11 -5.69
N VAL A 110 -8.89 -7.19 -4.94
CA VAL A 110 -9.51 -6.79 -3.69
C VAL A 110 -10.40 -5.57 -3.82
N THR A 111 -10.57 -5.07 -5.03
CA THR A 111 -11.47 -3.95 -5.17
C THR A 111 -12.84 -4.50 -5.42
N ASP A 112 -13.83 -3.79 -5.09
CA ASP A 112 -15.12 -4.26 -5.26
C ASP A 112 -15.61 -4.08 -6.60
N GLU A 113 -14.95 -3.61 -7.48
CA GLU A 113 -15.32 -3.38 -8.69
C GLU A 113 -15.62 -4.53 -9.40
N PRO A 114 -16.59 -4.70 -9.82
CA PRO A 114 -17.01 -5.86 -10.39
C PRO A 114 -16.36 -5.93 -11.62
N LEU A 115 -15.94 -6.41 -12.00
CA LEU A 115 -15.36 -6.53 -13.01
C LEU A 115 -15.94 -6.38 -14.14
N LYS A 116 -16.39 -5.93 -14.44
CA LYS A 116 -16.93 -5.67 -15.39
C LYS A 116 -16.30 -6.13 -16.45
N SER A 117 -15.69 -6.46 -16.35
CA SER A 117 -14.96 -6.90 -17.18
C SER A 117 -15.54 -7.15 -18.37
N ILE A 118 -16.30 -7.40 -18.36
CA ILE A 118 -16.94 -7.72 -19.29
C ILE A 118 -16.87 -6.89 -20.22
N GLY A 119 -16.54 -6.26 -20.12
CA GLY A 119 -16.53 -5.36 -20.82
C GLY A 119 -16.35 -5.46 -22.26
N ARG A 120 -15.52 -5.92 -22.81
CA ARG A 120 -15.29 -5.92 -24.02
C ARG A 120 -16.06 -6.70 -24.81
N PRO A 121 -16.78 -6.28 -25.57
CA PRO A 121 -17.56 -7.04 -26.38
C PRO A 121 -16.66 -7.69 -27.32
N PRO A 122 -17.01 -8.67 -27.67
CA PRO A 122 -16.21 -9.42 -28.47
C PRO A 122 -16.12 -8.72 -29.69
N ARG A 123 -15.38 -8.58 -30.22
CA ARG A 123 -15.26 -7.94 -31.18
C ARG A 123 -15.57 -8.52 -32.23
N GLY A 124 -15.60 -8.56 -32.70
CA GLY A 124 -15.80 -9.15 -33.53
C GLY A 124 -16.87 -9.14 -34.12
N TYR A 125 -17.33 -9.00 -34.21
CA TYR A 125 -18.19 -9.16 -34.63
C TYR A 125 -18.56 -8.46 -34.92
#